data_0b7b04a367d564bdc5019d13fca9506a
#
_entry.id   0b7b04a367d564bdc5019d13fca9506a
#
_cell.length_a   1.000
_cell.length_b   1.000
_cell.length_c   1.000
_cell.angle_alpha   90.00
_cell.angle_beta   90.00
_cell.angle_gamma   90.00
#
_symmetry.space_group_name_H-M   'P 1'
#
loop_
_entity.id
_entity.type
_entity.pdbx_description
1 polymer ?
#
loop_
_entity_poly.entity_id
_entity_poly.type
_entity_poly.pdbx_seq_one_letter_code
_entity_poly.pdbx_strand_id
1 'polypeptide(L)'
;VNEQDYLTLSGVQHYAFCPRQWALIFIEQQWADNERTVDGSLMHRRAHDENQIERRGDTLTVRGLRVISHRLQVMGVCDVVEFHLDPGGISLPGQTGLWQPYPVEYKRGAPKADDSDALQLCGQALCLEEMLLCAIPEGSLYYGETRRRQRVSFTPELRQRIESVLSAMRDAMARGYTPSPKVGRQCNACSLKEVCLPKLQKTLKVAHYLRQAAEEDVL
;
A
#
# COMPACT_ATOMS: atom_id res chain seq x y z
N VAL A 1 13.68 18.54 1.43
CA VAL A 1 13.43 17.17 0.93
C VAL A 1 12.68 17.32 -0.37
N ASN A 2 13.17 16.72 -1.45
CA ASN A 2 12.52 16.76 -2.75
C ASN A 2 11.34 15.77 -2.73
N GLU A 3 10.20 16.12 -3.33
CA GLU A 3 9.03 15.21 -3.46
C GLU A 3 9.38 13.90 -4.20
N GLN A 4 10.43 13.91 -5.02
CA GLN A 4 10.96 12.72 -5.68
C GLN A 4 11.47 11.64 -4.71
N ASP A 5 11.78 12.04 -3.48
CA ASP A 5 12.27 11.14 -2.42
C ASP A 5 11.13 10.60 -1.53
N TYR A 6 9.88 11.01 -1.81
CA TYR A 6 8.74 10.55 -1.00
C TYR A 6 8.42 9.08 -1.28
N LEU A 7 8.06 8.39 -0.20
CA LEU A 7 7.58 7.01 -0.30
C LEU A 7 6.21 6.97 -1.00
N THR A 8 5.88 5.84 -1.61
CA THR A 8 4.57 5.66 -2.22
C THR A 8 3.60 4.93 -1.31
N LEU A 9 2.33 5.30 -1.33
CA LEU A 9 1.28 4.62 -0.57
C LEU A 9 1.11 3.15 -0.99
N SER A 10 1.29 2.83 -2.27
CA SER A 10 1.34 1.44 -2.75
C SER A 10 2.50 0.66 -2.13
N GLY A 11 3.64 1.34 -1.91
CA GLY A 11 4.80 0.75 -1.23
C GLY A 11 4.49 0.34 0.21
N VAL A 12 3.62 1.05 0.92
CA VAL A 12 3.18 0.68 2.28
C VAL A 12 2.56 -0.71 2.31
N GLN A 13 1.66 -0.99 1.36
CA GLN A 13 1.04 -2.31 1.24
C GLN A 13 2.06 -3.41 0.95
N HIS A 14 3.01 -3.16 0.03
CA HIS A 14 4.07 -4.12 -0.28
C HIS A 14 4.98 -4.38 0.93
N TYR A 15 5.33 -3.32 1.68
CA TYR A 15 6.16 -3.46 2.89
C TYR A 15 5.44 -4.24 3.99
N ALA A 16 4.18 -3.94 4.24
CA ALA A 16 3.36 -4.63 5.23
C ALA A 16 3.15 -6.11 4.87
N PHE A 17 2.96 -6.42 3.58
CA PHE A 17 2.90 -7.79 3.09
C PHE A 17 4.23 -8.52 3.27
N CYS A 18 5.34 -7.93 2.85
CA CYS A 18 6.68 -8.49 3.00
C CYS A 18 7.75 -7.40 2.79
N PRO A 19 8.53 -7.02 3.83
CA PRO A 19 9.59 -6.02 3.68
C PRO A 19 10.62 -6.35 2.59
N ARG A 20 10.90 -7.64 2.36
CA ARG A 20 11.77 -8.06 1.26
C ARG A 20 11.14 -7.84 -0.12
N GLN A 21 9.84 -8.14 -0.28
CA GLN A 21 9.15 -7.86 -1.54
C GLN A 21 9.24 -6.37 -1.87
N TRP A 22 8.96 -5.52 -0.88
CA TRP A 22 9.08 -4.08 -1.05
C TRP A 22 10.51 -3.66 -1.43
N ALA A 23 11.53 -4.18 -0.74
CA ALA A 23 12.92 -3.84 -1.03
C ALA A 23 13.34 -4.30 -2.43
N LEU A 24 12.93 -5.48 -2.87
CA LEU A 24 13.18 -5.95 -4.24
C LEU A 24 12.57 -4.99 -5.26
N ILE A 25 11.34 -4.50 -5.03
CA ILE A 25 10.65 -3.58 -5.95
C ILE A 25 11.30 -2.19 -5.93
N PHE A 26 11.48 -1.60 -4.76
CA PHE A 26 11.78 -0.17 -4.63
C PHE A 26 13.27 0.14 -4.45
N ILE A 27 14.08 -0.78 -3.94
CA ILE A 27 15.52 -0.61 -3.77
C ILE A 27 16.27 -1.28 -4.93
N GLU A 28 15.96 -2.56 -5.21
CA GLU A 28 16.64 -3.32 -6.26
C GLU A 28 15.98 -3.19 -7.63
N GLN A 29 14.83 -2.48 -7.73
CA GLN A 29 14.08 -2.23 -8.97
C GLN A 29 13.72 -3.52 -9.73
N GLN A 30 13.47 -4.61 -9.00
CA GLN A 30 13.04 -5.88 -9.55
C GLN A 30 11.51 -5.89 -9.64
N TRP A 31 10.99 -6.09 -10.83
CA TRP A 31 9.55 -6.22 -11.07
C TRP A 31 9.25 -7.47 -11.88
N ALA A 32 8.23 -8.19 -11.48
CA ALA A 32 7.67 -9.30 -12.25
C ALA A 32 6.14 -9.27 -12.15
N ASP A 33 5.50 -9.26 -13.31
CA ASP A 33 4.05 -9.35 -13.39
C ASP A 33 3.59 -10.79 -13.23
N ASN A 34 2.43 -10.96 -12.58
CA ASN A 34 1.64 -12.19 -12.62
C ASN A 34 0.18 -11.84 -12.94
N GLU A 35 -0.66 -12.83 -13.17
CA GLU A 35 -2.08 -12.62 -13.48
C GLU A 35 -2.78 -11.67 -12.48
N ARG A 36 -2.40 -11.75 -11.19
CA ARG A 36 -2.98 -10.92 -10.14
C ARG A 36 -2.56 -9.46 -10.23
N THR A 37 -1.31 -9.18 -10.61
CA THR A 37 -0.81 -7.79 -10.77
C THR A 37 -1.38 -7.15 -12.03
N VAL A 38 -1.47 -7.90 -13.14
CA VAL A 38 -2.06 -7.42 -14.39
C VAL A 38 -3.54 -7.07 -14.23
N ASP A 39 -4.33 -7.96 -13.65
CA ASP A 39 -5.75 -7.70 -13.41
C ASP A 39 -6.00 -6.59 -12.37
N GLY A 40 -5.11 -6.47 -11.36
CA GLY A 40 -5.12 -5.36 -10.42
C GLY A 40 -4.94 -4.03 -11.14
N SER A 41 -3.96 -3.93 -12.05
CA SER A 41 -3.73 -2.73 -12.86
C SER A 41 -4.91 -2.36 -13.75
N LEU A 42 -5.64 -3.35 -14.29
CA LEU A 42 -6.86 -3.11 -15.07
C LEU A 42 -8.00 -2.56 -14.21
N MET A 43 -8.14 -3.04 -12.98
CA MET A 43 -9.14 -2.56 -12.04
C MET A 43 -8.86 -1.11 -11.60
N HIS A 44 -7.60 -0.79 -11.28
CA HIS A 44 -7.18 0.58 -10.95
C HIS A 44 -7.39 1.53 -12.12
N ARG A 45 -7.06 1.14 -13.36
CA ARG A 45 -7.32 1.98 -14.54
C ARG A 45 -8.81 2.33 -14.68
N ARG A 46 -9.73 1.43 -14.39
CA ARG A 46 -11.18 1.70 -14.40
C ARG A 46 -11.62 2.59 -13.23
N ALA A 47 -10.95 2.49 -12.08
CA ALA A 47 -11.21 3.35 -10.93
C ALA A 47 -10.63 4.76 -11.12
N HIS A 48 -9.56 4.90 -11.92
CA HIS A 48 -8.81 6.15 -12.15
C HIS A 48 -9.28 6.93 -13.39
N ASP A 49 -10.53 6.82 -13.82
CA ASP A 49 -11.02 7.70 -14.88
C ASP A 49 -11.10 9.15 -14.35
N GLU A 50 -9.96 9.84 -14.45
CA GLU A 50 -9.62 11.12 -13.78
C GLU A 50 -10.54 12.29 -14.17
N ASN A 51 -11.43 12.11 -15.14
CA ASN A 51 -12.25 13.19 -15.68
C ASN A 51 -13.70 13.21 -15.17
N GLN A 52 -14.06 12.35 -14.22
CA GLN A 52 -15.43 12.24 -13.75
C GLN A 52 -15.56 12.61 -12.28
N ILE A 53 -15.93 13.87 -12.01
CA ILE A 53 -16.59 14.24 -10.76
C ILE A 53 -18.07 13.90 -10.94
N GLU A 54 -18.53 12.89 -10.22
CA GLU A 54 -19.91 12.42 -10.29
C GLU A 54 -20.66 12.82 -9.01
N ARG A 55 -21.80 13.51 -9.16
CA ARG A 55 -22.68 13.81 -8.03
C ARG A 55 -23.95 12.99 -8.10
N ARG A 56 -24.25 12.26 -7.03
CA ARG A 56 -25.51 11.52 -6.85
C ARG A 56 -26.09 11.86 -5.50
N GLY A 57 -27.14 12.70 -5.50
CA GLY A 57 -27.77 13.15 -4.26
C GLY A 57 -26.78 13.86 -3.33
N ASP A 58 -26.58 13.31 -2.15
CA ASP A 58 -25.72 13.83 -1.09
C ASP A 58 -24.30 13.25 -1.11
N THR A 59 -23.90 12.64 -2.22
CA THR A 59 -22.56 12.10 -2.44
C THR A 59 -21.93 12.66 -3.69
N LEU A 60 -20.71 13.18 -3.54
CA LEU A 60 -19.82 13.58 -4.62
C LEU A 60 -18.70 12.55 -4.70
N THR A 61 -18.43 12.00 -5.89
CA THR A 61 -17.38 10.98 -6.11
C THR A 61 -16.29 11.56 -6.98
N VAL A 62 -15.04 11.48 -6.52
CA VAL A 62 -13.83 11.86 -7.25
C VAL A 62 -12.98 10.61 -7.43
N ARG A 63 -12.47 10.39 -8.65
CA ARG A 63 -11.66 9.21 -8.98
C ARG A 63 -10.22 9.61 -9.27
N GLY A 64 -9.27 8.72 -8.95
CA GLY A 64 -7.86 8.92 -9.27
C GLY A 64 -7.24 10.15 -8.58
N LEU A 65 -7.74 10.52 -7.40
CA LEU A 65 -7.26 11.72 -6.70
C LEU A 65 -5.83 11.53 -6.19
N ARG A 66 -4.91 12.36 -6.68
CA ARG A 66 -3.54 12.40 -6.18
C ARG A 66 -3.50 12.99 -4.78
N VAL A 67 -2.78 12.32 -3.89
CA VAL A 67 -2.66 12.74 -2.51
C VAL A 67 -1.21 12.75 -2.06
N ILE A 68 -0.89 13.69 -1.16
CA ILE A 68 0.45 13.90 -0.63
C ILE A 68 0.38 14.30 0.83
N SER A 69 1.32 13.83 1.62
CA SER A 69 1.60 14.33 2.96
C SER A 69 3.06 14.73 3.07
N HIS A 70 3.32 16.01 3.25
CA HIS A 70 4.66 16.55 3.46
C HIS A 70 5.19 16.16 4.85
N ARG A 71 4.29 16.10 5.85
CA ARG A 71 4.62 15.66 7.20
C ARG A 71 5.12 14.20 7.21
N LEU A 72 4.42 13.32 6.50
CA LEU A 72 4.76 11.89 6.42
C LEU A 72 5.73 11.57 5.28
N GLN A 73 6.03 12.53 4.39
CA GLN A 73 6.87 12.34 3.19
C GLN A 73 6.38 11.13 2.38
N VAL A 74 5.10 11.10 2.10
CA VAL A 74 4.44 10.03 1.35
C VAL A 74 3.47 10.61 0.33
N MET A 75 3.36 9.95 -0.81
CA MET A 75 2.46 10.34 -1.89
C MET A 75 1.78 9.13 -2.52
N GLY A 76 0.70 9.36 -3.23
CA GLY A 76 0.00 8.30 -3.94
C GLY A 76 -1.26 8.77 -4.63
N VAL A 77 -2.12 7.82 -4.95
CA VAL A 77 -3.40 8.06 -5.60
C VAL A 77 -4.48 7.31 -4.81
N CYS A 78 -5.58 7.99 -4.50
CA CYS A 78 -6.80 7.34 -4.03
C CYS A 78 -7.60 6.87 -5.23
N ASP A 79 -8.00 5.60 -5.27
CA ASP A 79 -8.84 5.08 -6.35
C ASP A 79 -10.14 5.86 -6.45
N VAL A 80 -10.80 6.06 -5.30
CA VAL A 80 -12.03 6.83 -5.18
C VAL A 80 -12.02 7.59 -3.86
N VAL A 81 -12.46 8.84 -3.88
CA VAL A 81 -12.83 9.61 -2.69
C VAL A 81 -14.28 10.00 -2.83
N GLU A 82 -15.11 9.51 -1.94
CA GLU A 82 -16.49 9.97 -1.79
C GLU A 82 -16.52 11.13 -0.80
N PHE A 83 -17.27 12.17 -1.12
CA PHE A 83 -17.54 13.27 -0.21
C PHE A 83 -19.02 13.18 0.13
N HIS A 84 -19.34 12.98 1.38
CA HIS A 84 -20.70 12.86 1.88
C HIS A 84 -21.15 14.19 2.48
N LEU A 85 -22.36 14.65 2.13
CA LEU A 85 -22.91 15.87 2.71
C LEU A 85 -23.05 15.70 4.23
N ASP A 86 -22.32 16.51 5.01
CA ASP A 86 -22.26 16.41 6.47
C ASP A 86 -22.03 17.80 7.08
N PRO A 87 -22.86 18.24 8.08
CA PRO A 87 -22.69 19.54 8.73
C PRO A 87 -21.34 19.74 9.43
N GLY A 88 -20.65 18.67 9.80
CA GLY A 88 -19.30 18.67 10.40
C GLY A 88 -18.16 18.63 9.39
N GLY A 89 -18.48 18.60 8.09
CA GLY A 89 -17.49 18.48 7.02
C GLY A 89 -16.81 19.80 6.64
N ILE A 90 -16.18 19.80 5.47
CA ILE A 90 -15.44 20.93 4.90
C ILE A 90 -16.20 21.55 3.72
N SER A 91 -15.91 22.82 3.41
CA SER A 91 -16.38 23.46 2.19
C SER A 91 -15.56 23.01 0.98
N LEU A 92 -16.23 22.66 -0.11
CA LEU A 92 -15.57 22.31 -1.36
C LEU A 92 -15.84 23.41 -2.41
N PRO A 93 -14.82 23.79 -3.23
CA PRO A 93 -14.99 24.78 -4.28
C PRO A 93 -16.11 24.41 -5.26
N GLY A 94 -17.02 25.32 -5.52
CA GLY A 94 -18.13 25.13 -6.45
C GLY A 94 -19.26 24.20 -5.95
N GLN A 95 -19.20 23.74 -4.71
CA GLN A 95 -20.24 22.89 -4.11
C GLN A 95 -20.93 23.63 -2.94
N THR A 96 -22.25 23.46 -2.83
CA THR A 96 -23.03 23.96 -1.69
C THR A 96 -23.03 22.96 -0.54
N GLY A 97 -22.99 23.46 0.71
CA GLY A 97 -22.96 22.61 1.90
C GLY A 97 -21.55 22.25 2.37
N LEU A 98 -21.48 21.43 3.42
CA LEU A 98 -20.24 20.92 3.96
C LEU A 98 -20.14 19.41 3.68
N TRP A 99 -18.94 18.91 3.47
CA TRP A 99 -18.70 17.58 2.92
C TRP A 99 -17.64 16.83 3.74
N GLN A 100 -17.96 15.61 4.14
CA GLN A 100 -17.03 14.71 4.83
C GLN A 100 -16.32 13.82 3.80
N PRO A 101 -14.97 13.90 3.65
CA PRO A 101 -14.23 13.00 2.79
C PRO A 101 -14.25 11.55 3.31
N TYR A 102 -14.37 10.60 2.38
CA TYR A 102 -14.42 9.17 2.67
C TYR A 102 -13.65 8.41 1.58
N PRO A 103 -12.40 7.99 1.83
CA PRO A 103 -11.61 7.25 0.85
C PRO A 103 -12.10 5.82 0.67
N VAL A 104 -12.09 5.35 -0.58
CA VAL A 104 -12.45 3.97 -0.96
C VAL A 104 -11.33 3.42 -1.85
N GLU A 105 -10.64 2.41 -1.35
CA GLU A 105 -9.58 1.71 -2.08
C GLU A 105 -10.12 0.42 -2.70
N TYR A 106 -9.81 0.19 -3.97
CA TYR A 106 -10.25 -0.97 -4.71
C TYR A 106 -9.20 -2.08 -4.68
N LYS A 107 -9.60 -3.27 -4.28
CA LYS A 107 -8.75 -4.47 -4.26
C LYS A 107 -9.38 -5.56 -5.12
N ARG A 108 -8.59 -6.14 -6.04
CA ARG A 108 -9.06 -7.18 -6.94
C ARG A 108 -9.52 -8.44 -6.20
N GLY A 109 -8.74 -8.90 -5.22
CA GLY A 109 -8.94 -10.18 -4.54
C GLY A 109 -10.03 -10.17 -3.48
N ALA A 110 -9.94 -11.14 -2.58
CA ALA A 110 -10.74 -11.24 -1.36
C ALA A 110 -10.05 -10.54 -0.18
N PRO A 111 -10.77 -10.25 0.91
CA PRO A 111 -10.19 -9.72 2.14
C PRO A 111 -9.01 -10.56 2.62
N LYS A 112 -7.92 -9.88 3.00
CA LYS A 112 -6.73 -10.52 3.55
C LYS A 112 -6.87 -10.69 5.07
N ALA A 113 -6.11 -11.66 5.61
CA ALA A 113 -6.05 -11.87 7.06
C ALA A 113 -5.15 -10.83 7.77
N ASP A 114 -4.30 -10.12 7.00
CA ASP A 114 -3.43 -9.06 7.49
C ASP A 114 -4.03 -7.67 7.24
N ASP A 115 -3.42 -6.65 7.82
CA ASP A 115 -3.87 -5.26 7.72
C ASP A 115 -3.17 -4.44 6.62
N SER A 116 -2.47 -5.07 5.69
CA SER A 116 -1.70 -4.39 4.65
C SER A 116 -2.55 -3.43 3.81
N ASP A 117 -3.78 -3.84 3.46
CA ASP A 117 -4.71 -3.01 2.70
C ASP A 117 -5.27 -1.86 3.57
N ALA A 118 -5.55 -2.12 4.86
CA ALA A 118 -6.03 -1.11 5.80
C ALA A 118 -4.95 -0.04 6.09
N LEU A 119 -3.68 -0.43 6.14
CA LEU A 119 -2.56 0.51 6.28
C LEU A 119 -2.43 1.44 5.08
N GLN A 120 -2.57 0.92 3.86
CA GLN A 120 -2.55 1.76 2.66
C GLN A 120 -3.71 2.76 2.69
N LEU A 121 -4.93 2.31 2.98
CA LEU A 121 -6.12 3.16 3.06
C LEU A 121 -6.00 4.23 4.17
N CYS A 122 -5.45 3.86 5.33
CA CYS A 122 -5.17 4.81 6.42
C CYS A 122 -4.13 5.87 5.97
N GLY A 123 -3.12 5.48 5.20
CA GLY A 123 -2.15 6.41 4.63
C GLY A 123 -2.79 7.41 3.67
N GLN A 124 -3.71 6.95 2.83
CA GLN A 124 -4.51 7.84 1.97
C GLN A 124 -5.33 8.85 2.79
N ALA A 125 -5.98 8.37 3.86
CA ALA A 125 -6.73 9.24 4.76
C ALA A 125 -5.84 10.30 5.41
N LEU A 126 -4.65 9.95 5.90
CA LEU A 126 -3.70 10.89 6.50
C LEU A 126 -3.21 11.95 5.50
N CYS A 127 -3.02 11.59 4.23
CA CYS A 127 -2.71 12.55 3.18
C CYS A 127 -3.89 13.51 2.94
N LEU A 128 -5.10 12.98 2.83
CA LEU A 128 -6.32 13.78 2.65
C LEU A 128 -6.57 14.72 3.84
N GLU A 129 -6.34 14.25 5.07
CA GLU A 129 -6.48 15.07 6.28
C GLU A 129 -5.54 16.29 6.25
N GLU A 130 -4.29 16.10 5.83
CA GLU A 130 -3.32 17.18 5.68
C GLU A 130 -3.70 18.15 4.55
N MET A 131 -4.11 17.63 3.40
CA MET A 131 -4.49 18.44 2.23
C MET A 131 -5.77 19.24 2.45
N LEU A 132 -6.73 18.66 3.17
CA LEU A 132 -8.08 19.22 3.32
C LEU A 132 -8.31 19.86 4.70
N LEU A 133 -7.33 19.76 5.61
CA LEU A 133 -7.39 20.31 6.98
C LEU A 133 -8.63 19.82 7.75
N CYS A 134 -8.95 18.53 7.64
CA CYS A 134 -10.10 17.92 8.30
C CYS A 134 -9.71 16.56 8.90
N ALA A 135 -10.58 16.01 9.77
CA ALA A 135 -10.42 14.65 10.28
C ALA A 135 -11.19 13.66 9.42
N ILE A 136 -10.59 12.52 9.15
CA ILE A 136 -11.21 11.41 8.39
C ILE A 136 -11.17 10.16 9.29
N PRO A 137 -12.28 9.80 9.95
CA PRO A 137 -12.28 8.74 10.94
C PRO A 137 -12.28 7.34 10.34
N GLU A 138 -12.69 7.21 9.09
CA GLU A 138 -12.90 5.92 8.43
C GLU A 138 -12.88 6.00 6.91
N GLY A 139 -12.81 4.83 6.27
CA GLY A 139 -12.94 4.62 4.85
C GLY A 139 -13.39 3.20 4.54
N SER A 140 -13.29 2.77 3.28
CA SER A 140 -13.66 1.41 2.86
C SER A 140 -12.65 0.78 1.92
N LEU A 141 -12.52 -0.53 2.05
CA LEU A 141 -11.88 -1.41 1.06
C LEU A 141 -12.97 -2.06 0.22
N TYR A 142 -12.91 -1.95 -1.10
CA TYR A 142 -13.80 -2.66 -2.00
C TYR A 142 -13.07 -3.85 -2.62
N TYR A 143 -13.53 -5.05 -2.35
CA TYR A 143 -12.96 -6.29 -2.85
C TYR A 143 -13.73 -6.80 -4.08
N GLY A 144 -13.06 -6.82 -5.24
CA GLY A 144 -13.68 -7.15 -6.52
C GLY A 144 -14.15 -8.61 -6.62
N GLU A 145 -13.45 -9.55 -5.98
CA GLU A 145 -13.83 -10.96 -5.97
C GLU A 145 -15.14 -11.21 -5.22
N THR A 146 -15.31 -10.57 -4.08
CA THR A 146 -16.53 -10.70 -3.27
C THR A 146 -17.60 -9.65 -3.62
N ARG A 147 -17.22 -8.59 -4.37
CA ARG A 147 -18.04 -7.41 -4.69
C ARG A 147 -18.64 -6.76 -3.43
N ARG A 148 -17.87 -6.73 -2.34
CA ARG A 148 -18.27 -6.17 -1.05
C ARG A 148 -17.33 -5.08 -0.60
N ARG A 149 -17.90 -4.09 0.09
CA ARG A 149 -17.14 -3.09 0.84
C ARG A 149 -16.92 -3.58 2.27
N GLN A 150 -15.71 -3.39 2.76
CA GLN A 150 -15.33 -3.57 4.15
C GLN A 150 -14.97 -2.20 4.72
N ARG A 151 -15.70 -1.75 5.72
CA ARG A 151 -15.42 -0.52 6.45
C ARG A 151 -14.16 -0.68 7.29
N VAL A 152 -13.33 0.36 7.32
CA VAL A 152 -12.10 0.44 8.11
C VAL A 152 -12.13 1.71 8.94
N SER A 153 -12.11 1.58 10.27
CA SER A 153 -11.95 2.69 11.18
C SER A 153 -10.46 3.01 11.36
N PHE A 154 -10.09 4.28 11.23
CA PHE A 154 -8.70 4.72 11.38
C PHE A 154 -8.38 5.01 12.84
N THR A 155 -8.23 3.92 13.62
CA THR A 155 -7.94 4.00 15.05
C THR A 155 -6.55 4.59 15.32
N PRO A 156 -6.29 5.11 16.55
CA PRO A 156 -4.96 5.59 16.93
C PRO A 156 -3.85 4.54 16.69
N GLU A 157 -4.14 3.27 16.94
CA GLU A 157 -3.19 2.15 16.76
C GLU A 157 -2.85 1.97 15.28
N LEU A 158 -3.85 2.02 14.38
CA LEU A 158 -3.63 1.90 12.94
C LEU A 158 -2.81 3.10 12.41
N ARG A 159 -3.11 4.31 12.91
CA ARG A 159 -2.36 5.55 12.59
C ARG A 159 -0.91 5.47 13.07
N GLN A 160 -0.67 5.03 14.29
CA GLN A 160 0.68 4.84 14.81
C GLN A 160 1.44 3.76 14.02
N ARG A 161 0.74 2.70 13.65
CA ARG A 161 1.36 1.60 12.90
C ARG A 161 1.82 2.02 11.50
N ILE A 162 1.05 2.81 10.77
CA ILE A 162 1.51 3.32 9.47
C ILE A 162 2.70 4.25 9.62
N GLU A 163 2.74 5.12 10.62
CA GLU A 163 3.91 5.97 10.87
C GLU A 163 5.17 5.14 11.15
N SER A 164 5.03 4.07 11.93
CA SER A 164 6.12 3.12 12.20
C SER A 164 6.59 2.39 10.93
N VAL A 165 5.65 1.97 10.06
CA VAL A 165 5.96 1.35 8.77
C VAL A 165 6.72 2.32 7.86
N LEU A 166 6.24 3.55 7.73
CA LEU A 166 6.90 4.58 6.92
C LEU A 166 8.31 4.91 7.43
N SER A 167 8.52 4.96 8.76
CA SER A 167 9.84 5.12 9.34
C SER A 167 10.77 3.96 8.97
N ALA A 168 10.32 2.73 9.13
CA ALA A 168 11.10 1.55 8.80
C ALA A 168 11.42 1.44 7.29
N MET A 169 10.50 1.87 6.43
CA MET A 169 10.74 1.95 4.98
C MET A 169 11.82 2.97 4.64
N ARG A 170 11.79 4.18 5.25
CA ARG A 170 12.84 5.19 5.07
C ARG A 170 14.20 4.69 5.53
N ASP A 171 14.27 4.06 6.69
CA ASP A 171 15.51 3.49 7.23
C ASP A 171 16.08 2.41 6.30
N ALA A 172 15.22 1.56 5.72
CA ALA A 172 15.64 0.54 4.77
C ALA A 172 16.14 1.15 3.45
N MET A 173 15.41 2.17 2.93
CA MET A 173 15.79 2.90 1.73
C MET A 173 17.13 3.61 1.90
N ALA A 174 17.31 4.35 3.00
CA ALA A 174 18.55 5.09 3.29
C ALA A 174 19.78 4.17 3.41
N ARG A 175 19.59 2.93 3.88
CA ARG A 175 20.67 1.93 3.98
C ARG A 175 20.85 1.08 2.71
N GLY A 176 19.98 1.21 1.71
CA GLY A 176 19.97 0.31 0.56
C GLY A 176 19.82 -1.17 0.96
N TYR A 177 19.06 -1.46 2.04
CA TYR A 177 19.04 -2.77 2.67
C TYR A 177 17.85 -3.62 2.24
N THR A 178 18.17 -4.77 1.64
CA THR A 178 17.18 -5.80 1.29
C THR A 178 17.21 -6.92 2.32
N PRO A 179 16.15 -7.06 3.16
CA PRO A 179 16.14 -8.06 4.23
C PRO A 179 16.07 -9.48 3.70
N SER A 180 16.58 -10.43 4.49
CA SER A 180 16.47 -11.86 4.18
C SER A 180 15.01 -12.32 4.15
N PRO A 181 14.63 -13.30 3.32
CA PRO A 181 13.24 -13.75 3.19
C PRO A 181 12.76 -14.44 4.45
N LYS A 182 11.57 -14.06 4.90
CA LYS A 182 10.80 -14.82 5.90
C LYS A 182 9.82 -15.72 5.15
N VAL A 183 10.20 -16.99 4.97
CA VAL A 183 9.37 -17.97 4.24
C VAL A 183 8.05 -18.20 4.98
N GLY A 184 6.93 -17.97 4.32
CA GLY A 184 5.59 -18.14 4.87
C GLY A 184 4.55 -18.43 3.79
N ARG A 185 3.29 -18.57 4.19
CA ARG A 185 2.17 -18.83 3.28
C ARG A 185 1.98 -17.72 2.22
N GLN A 186 2.31 -16.49 2.57
CA GLN A 186 2.26 -15.34 1.68
C GLN A 186 3.16 -15.48 0.44
N CYS A 187 4.26 -16.26 0.53
CA CYS A 187 5.15 -16.49 -0.60
C CYS A 187 4.45 -17.20 -1.78
N ASN A 188 3.38 -17.96 -1.53
CA ASN A 188 2.65 -18.65 -2.58
C ASN A 188 1.85 -17.70 -3.47
N ALA A 189 1.49 -16.52 -2.97
CA ALA A 189 0.76 -15.48 -3.69
C ALA A 189 1.66 -14.33 -4.16
N CYS A 190 2.98 -14.40 -3.90
CA CYS A 190 3.93 -13.34 -4.21
C CYS A 190 4.33 -13.39 -5.69
N SER A 191 4.18 -12.26 -6.41
CA SER A 191 4.61 -12.11 -7.81
C SER A 191 6.13 -12.28 -7.97
N LEU A 192 6.90 -11.89 -6.96
CA LEU A 192 8.37 -11.98 -6.98
C LEU A 192 8.92 -13.30 -6.42
N LYS A 193 8.11 -14.34 -6.29
CA LYS A 193 8.56 -15.63 -5.72
C LYS A 193 9.74 -16.23 -6.49
N GLU A 194 9.69 -16.17 -7.82
CA GLU A 194 10.71 -16.74 -8.70
C GLU A 194 11.99 -15.88 -8.78
N VAL A 195 11.89 -14.59 -8.49
CA VAL A 195 13.04 -13.69 -8.35
C VAL A 195 13.64 -13.80 -6.94
N CYS A 196 12.79 -13.83 -5.93
CA CYS A 196 13.19 -13.88 -4.51
C CYS A 196 13.81 -15.21 -4.12
N LEU A 197 13.36 -16.33 -4.73
CA LEU A 197 13.80 -17.71 -4.42
C LEU A 197 13.86 -17.99 -2.92
N PRO A 198 12.78 -17.76 -2.14
CA PRO A 198 12.84 -17.69 -0.67
C PRO A 198 13.26 -19.01 -0.03
N LYS A 199 13.03 -20.15 -0.67
CA LYS A 199 13.42 -21.48 -0.15
C LYS A 199 14.92 -21.73 -0.29
N LEU A 200 15.56 -21.25 -1.35
CA LEU A 200 16.99 -21.47 -1.61
C LEU A 200 17.87 -20.68 -0.63
N GLN A 201 17.39 -19.54 -0.14
CA GLN A 201 18.13 -18.72 0.82
C GLN A 201 18.18 -19.31 2.24
N LYS A 202 17.48 -20.42 2.50
CA LYS A 202 17.64 -21.22 3.73
C LYS A 202 18.82 -22.21 3.65
N THR A 203 19.41 -22.41 2.47
CA THR A 203 20.51 -23.31 2.30
C THR A 203 21.78 -22.74 2.91
N LEU A 204 22.46 -23.60 3.62
CA LEU A 204 23.78 -23.58 4.25
C LEU A 204 24.59 -22.29 4.03
N LYS A 205 24.96 -21.65 5.13
CA LYS A 205 25.98 -20.57 5.10
C LYS A 205 27.18 -21.07 4.28
N VAL A 206 27.73 -20.22 3.43
CA VAL A 206 28.94 -20.53 2.63
C VAL A 206 30.01 -21.24 3.48
N ALA A 207 30.20 -20.83 4.73
CA ALA A 207 31.12 -21.47 5.69
C ALA A 207 30.77 -22.95 5.99
N HIS A 208 29.52 -23.37 5.88
CA HIS A 208 29.12 -24.78 6.07
C HIS A 208 29.38 -25.57 4.77
N TYR A 209 29.08 -24.99 3.61
CA TYR A 209 29.38 -25.60 2.31
C TYR A 209 30.88 -25.82 2.16
N LEU A 210 31.70 -24.80 2.48
CA LEU A 210 33.17 -24.91 2.39
C LEU A 210 33.73 -25.94 3.37
N ARG A 211 33.15 -26.13 4.54
CA ARG A 211 33.56 -27.21 5.48
C ARG A 211 33.23 -28.59 4.94
N GLN A 212 32.03 -28.80 4.38
CA GLN A 212 31.65 -30.07 3.75
C GLN A 212 32.57 -30.41 2.58
N ALA A 213 32.81 -29.45 1.69
CA ALA A 213 33.70 -29.65 0.54
C ALA A 213 35.13 -30.00 0.99
N ALA A 214 35.64 -29.33 2.04
CA ALA A 214 36.98 -29.64 2.58
C ALA A 214 37.05 -31.01 3.31
N GLU A 215 35.95 -31.53 3.83
CA GLU A 215 35.88 -32.87 4.44
C GLU A 215 35.74 -33.98 3.39
N GLU A 216 35.13 -33.71 2.21
CA GLU A 216 35.01 -34.63 1.07
C GLU A 216 36.32 -34.75 0.27
N ASP A 217 37.17 -33.70 0.22
CA ASP A 217 38.49 -33.75 -0.43
C ASP A 217 39.58 -34.47 0.37
N VAL A 218 39.28 -35.01 1.58
CA VAL A 218 40.22 -35.70 2.44
C VAL A 218 40.04 -37.23 2.41
N LEU A 219 39.09 -37.75 1.60
CA LEU A 219 38.85 -39.18 1.37
C LEU A 219 39.31 -39.58 -0.02
#